data_54d03de2985b66d478ce1fbfe24f4805
#
_entry.id   54d03de2985b66d478ce1fbfe24f4805
#
_cell.length_a   1.000
_cell.length_b   1.000
_cell.length_c   1.000
_cell.angle_alpha   90.00
_cell.angle_beta   90.00
_cell.angle_gamma   90.00
#
_symmetry.space_group_name_H-M   'P 1'
#
loop_
_entity.id
_entity.type
_entity.pdbx_description
1 polymer ?
#
loop_
_entity_poly.entity_id
_entity_poly.type
_entity_poly.pdbx_seq_one_letter_code
_entity_poly.pdbx_strand_id
1 'polypeptide(L)'
;MSRPLKDLLRTSDLSKADIELLLDTASKFAKKPLRAKKCLSKKTVAIYMTKSSTRTRLASETAVAHLGGSPIFLRADDLQIGRGETISDTAKIISGFCSALIVRTFAQSDVDELGKYASIPVINALTDDDHPTQLLADWLTIHERFGKDLKGRKFSYIGDGNNVASAWLIMGATMGAHVVVATPGGKWAPKTSVVNQALEIAKRSGAQIEITSDAKAAATGASAIYTDVWMSMGDSESDRAEKIAALTPFAVTDELMKLTVKDSIFMHCLPAHRGEEVSAEVIDGKKSVVWRQAFHRRTTIQALLYHLTKGDLMGNK
;
A
#
# COMPACT_ATOMS: atom_id res chain seq x y z
N MET A 1 -2.93 6.76 29.52
CA MET A 1 -2.20 5.79 28.66
C MET A 1 -2.90 5.75 27.31
N SER A 2 -2.17 5.95 26.21
CA SER A 2 -2.71 5.84 24.85
C SER A 2 -3.17 4.39 24.62
N ARG A 3 -4.36 4.22 24.02
CA ARG A 3 -4.81 2.87 23.62
C ARG A 3 -3.94 2.38 22.46
N PRO A 4 -3.60 1.08 22.41
CA PRO A 4 -2.96 0.50 21.25
C PRO A 4 -3.80 0.71 19.98
N LEU A 5 -3.14 0.80 18.83
CA LEU A 5 -3.80 0.83 17.54
C LEU A 5 -4.56 -0.50 17.34
N LYS A 6 -5.87 -0.42 17.19
CA LYS A 6 -6.72 -1.60 16.94
C LYS A 6 -6.72 -1.97 15.48
N ASP A 7 -6.84 -1.00 14.59
CA ASP A 7 -7.08 -1.16 13.16
C ASP A 7 -5.99 -0.51 12.33
N LEU A 8 -5.87 -0.91 11.07
CA LEU A 8 -5.15 -0.18 10.04
C LEU A 8 -6.14 0.16 8.91
N LEU A 9 -6.76 1.33 8.98
CA LEU A 9 -7.76 1.77 8.00
C LEU A 9 -7.15 2.67 6.94
N ARG A 10 -6.06 3.40 7.29
CA ARG A 10 -5.32 4.32 6.42
C ARG A 10 -3.82 4.24 6.66
N THR A 11 -3.05 4.60 5.66
CA THR A 11 -1.58 4.74 5.77
C THR A 11 -1.22 5.72 6.90
N SER A 12 -2.01 6.77 7.09
CA SER A 12 -1.79 7.78 8.12
C SER A 12 -2.06 7.30 9.56
N ASP A 13 -2.63 6.13 9.77
CA ASP A 13 -2.85 5.57 11.12
C ASP A 13 -1.54 5.14 11.79
N LEU A 14 -0.51 4.83 11.00
CA LEU A 14 0.78 4.36 11.48
C LEU A 14 1.72 5.51 11.79
N SER A 15 2.31 5.49 12.97
CA SER A 15 3.47 6.33 13.28
C SER A 15 4.74 5.80 12.61
N LYS A 16 5.78 6.64 12.50
CA LYS A 16 7.11 6.19 12.01
C LYS A 16 7.62 5.00 12.82
N ALA A 17 7.47 5.02 14.14
CA ALA A 17 7.90 3.93 15.02
C ALA A 17 7.15 2.62 14.73
N ASP A 18 5.84 2.69 14.49
CA ASP A 18 5.04 1.52 14.10
C ASP A 18 5.50 0.95 12.77
N ILE A 19 5.75 1.82 11.77
CA ILE A 19 6.26 1.40 10.46
C ILE A 19 7.60 0.70 10.64
N GLU A 20 8.57 1.29 11.34
CA GLU A 20 9.89 0.70 11.58
C GLU A 20 9.79 -0.66 12.28
N LEU A 21 8.93 -0.79 13.29
CA LEU A 21 8.68 -2.05 13.99
C LEU A 21 8.11 -3.12 13.05
N LEU A 22 7.14 -2.73 12.22
CA LEU A 22 6.53 -3.62 11.23
C LEU A 22 7.55 -4.08 10.18
N LEU A 23 8.37 -3.16 9.64
CA LEU A 23 9.37 -3.48 8.64
C LEU A 23 10.48 -4.38 9.20
N ASP A 24 10.94 -4.15 10.44
CA ASP A 24 11.92 -5.00 11.11
C ASP A 24 11.40 -6.42 11.34
N THR A 25 10.14 -6.53 11.74
CA THR A 25 9.49 -7.83 11.92
C THR A 25 9.28 -8.53 10.58
N ALA A 26 8.81 -7.81 9.56
CA ALA A 26 8.62 -8.35 8.22
C ALA A 26 9.94 -8.80 7.58
N SER A 27 11.04 -8.09 7.81
CA SER A 27 12.38 -8.51 7.37
C SER A 27 12.80 -9.84 8.01
N LYS A 28 12.51 -10.04 9.30
CA LYS A 28 12.75 -11.33 9.97
C LYS A 28 11.89 -12.45 9.37
N PHE A 29 10.62 -12.17 9.08
CA PHE A 29 9.70 -13.12 8.44
C PHE A 29 10.07 -13.38 6.96
N ALA A 30 10.69 -12.43 6.27
CA ALA A 30 11.22 -12.66 4.92
C ALA A 30 12.32 -13.72 4.92
N LYS A 31 13.20 -13.70 5.94
CA LYS A 31 14.31 -14.66 6.09
C LYS A 31 13.86 -16.01 6.62
N LYS A 32 12.93 -16.03 7.58
CA LYS A 32 12.49 -17.24 8.29
C LYS A 32 10.97 -17.23 8.54
N PRO A 33 10.14 -17.41 7.49
CA PRO A 33 8.70 -17.17 7.56
C PRO A 33 7.95 -18.08 8.54
N LEU A 34 8.42 -19.33 8.73
CA LEU A 34 7.77 -20.30 9.60
C LEU A 34 8.24 -20.25 11.08
N ARG A 35 9.24 -19.41 11.39
CA ARG A 35 9.71 -19.21 12.78
C ARG A 35 8.91 -18.18 13.57
N ALA A 36 7.90 -17.54 12.95
CA ALA A 36 6.99 -16.67 13.67
C ALA A 36 6.25 -17.43 14.78
N LYS A 37 6.02 -16.76 15.93
CA LYS A 37 5.13 -17.29 16.96
C LYS A 37 3.74 -17.51 16.36
N LYS A 38 3.13 -18.67 16.61
CA LYS A 38 1.80 -19.05 16.12
C LYS A 38 0.69 -18.29 16.87
N CYS A 39 0.69 -16.96 16.79
CA CYS A 39 -0.25 -16.08 17.52
C CYS A 39 -1.70 -16.23 17.06
N LEU A 40 -1.93 -16.80 15.87
CA LEU A 40 -3.26 -17.10 15.33
C LEU A 40 -3.64 -18.59 15.46
N SER A 41 -2.90 -19.38 16.27
CA SER A 41 -3.24 -20.80 16.48
C SER A 41 -4.69 -20.93 16.97
N LYS A 42 -5.47 -21.81 16.31
CA LYS A 42 -6.91 -22.04 16.57
C LYS A 42 -7.79 -20.80 16.35
N LYS A 43 -7.32 -19.79 15.62
CA LYS A 43 -8.05 -18.59 15.28
C LYS A 43 -8.32 -18.53 13.78
N THR A 44 -9.42 -17.88 13.43
CA THR A 44 -9.83 -17.63 12.06
C THR A 44 -9.63 -16.15 11.73
N VAL A 45 -9.21 -15.86 10.50
CA VAL A 45 -9.12 -14.50 9.95
C VAL A 45 -9.96 -14.43 8.69
N ALA A 46 -10.91 -13.51 8.66
CA ALA A 46 -11.70 -13.23 7.47
C ALA A 46 -10.90 -12.35 6.47
N ILE A 47 -11.01 -12.67 5.19
CA ILE A 47 -10.44 -11.92 4.08
C ILE A 47 -11.59 -11.59 3.15
N TYR A 48 -12.12 -10.38 3.28
CA TYR A 48 -13.25 -9.88 2.49
C TYR A 48 -12.77 -9.06 1.29
N MET A 49 -13.19 -9.44 0.09
CA MET A 49 -12.78 -8.76 -1.13
C MET A 49 -13.94 -8.57 -2.10
N THR A 50 -14.26 -7.31 -2.41
CA THR A 50 -15.17 -6.93 -3.50
C THR A 50 -14.43 -6.77 -4.85
N LYS A 51 -13.13 -6.45 -4.80
CA LYS A 51 -12.23 -6.36 -5.97
C LYS A 51 -11.31 -7.55 -6.02
N SER A 52 -11.26 -8.26 -7.13
CA SER A 52 -10.36 -9.40 -7.34
C SER A 52 -8.88 -8.98 -7.22
N SER A 53 -8.06 -9.81 -6.57
CA SER A 53 -6.61 -9.59 -6.50
C SER A 53 -5.89 -10.88 -6.14
N THR A 54 -5.08 -11.39 -7.07
CA THR A 54 -4.21 -12.54 -6.83
C THR A 54 -3.22 -12.28 -5.70
N ARG A 55 -2.54 -11.12 -5.72
CA ARG A 55 -1.50 -10.77 -4.73
C ARG A 55 -2.07 -10.59 -3.33
N THR A 56 -3.13 -9.81 -3.18
CA THR A 56 -3.75 -9.59 -1.85
C THR A 56 -4.25 -10.90 -1.26
N ARG A 57 -4.95 -11.72 -2.05
CA ARG A 57 -5.48 -13.00 -1.59
C ARG A 57 -4.36 -13.94 -1.15
N LEU A 58 -3.41 -14.26 -2.03
CA LEU A 58 -2.31 -15.18 -1.72
C LEU A 58 -1.46 -14.67 -0.55
N ALA A 59 -1.15 -13.37 -0.50
CA ALA A 59 -0.36 -12.80 0.58
C ALA A 59 -1.08 -12.90 1.93
N SER A 60 -2.38 -12.61 1.98
CA SER A 60 -3.17 -12.66 3.21
C SER A 60 -3.38 -14.09 3.70
N GLU A 61 -3.82 -15.00 2.82
CA GLU A 61 -4.03 -16.42 3.18
C GLU A 61 -2.73 -17.06 3.70
N THR A 62 -1.61 -16.82 2.99
CA THR A 62 -0.30 -17.35 3.39
C THR A 62 0.18 -16.73 4.69
N ALA A 63 -0.01 -15.42 4.92
CA ALA A 63 0.37 -14.75 6.15
C ALA A 63 -0.37 -15.33 7.37
N VAL A 64 -1.67 -15.55 7.25
CA VAL A 64 -2.52 -16.16 8.28
C VAL A 64 -2.04 -17.58 8.59
N ALA A 65 -1.83 -18.41 7.55
CA ALA A 65 -1.33 -19.78 7.70
C ALA A 65 0.04 -19.84 8.38
N HIS A 66 0.97 -18.93 8.02
CA HIS A 66 2.29 -18.85 8.65
C HIS A 66 2.23 -18.47 10.13
N LEU A 67 1.19 -17.74 10.57
CA LEU A 67 0.92 -17.43 11.97
C LEU A 67 0.10 -18.53 12.70
N GLY A 68 -0.20 -19.63 12.01
CA GLY A 68 -0.91 -20.80 12.56
C GLY A 68 -2.43 -20.67 12.57
N GLY A 69 -2.98 -19.65 11.90
CA GLY A 69 -4.41 -19.43 11.78
C GLY A 69 -5.03 -20.09 10.54
N SER A 70 -6.36 -20.04 10.47
CA SER A 70 -7.18 -20.48 9.34
C SER A 70 -7.74 -19.26 8.60
N PRO A 71 -7.37 -18.99 7.33
CA PRO A 71 -7.99 -17.93 6.56
C PRO A 71 -9.36 -18.38 6.06
N ILE A 72 -10.35 -17.47 6.07
CA ILE A 72 -11.63 -17.61 5.38
C ILE A 72 -11.72 -16.51 4.34
N PHE A 73 -11.80 -16.88 3.08
CA PHE A 73 -11.99 -15.95 1.98
C PHE A 73 -13.48 -15.72 1.74
N LEU A 74 -13.90 -14.46 1.77
CA LEU A 74 -15.26 -14.00 1.56
C LEU A 74 -15.32 -13.10 0.32
N ARG A 75 -16.16 -13.45 -0.64
CA ARG A 75 -16.46 -12.63 -1.81
C ARG A 75 -17.65 -11.73 -1.51
N ALA A 76 -17.87 -10.72 -2.33
CA ALA A 76 -19.06 -9.87 -2.20
C ALA A 76 -20.38 -10.69 -2.23
N ASP A 77 -20.42 -11.71 -3.10
CA ASP A 77 -21.61 -12.57 -3.26
C ASP A 77 -21.83 -13.54 -2.09
N ASP A 78 -20.82 -13.76 -1.25
CA ASP A 78 -20.90 -14.63 -0.06
C ASP A 78 -21.56 -13.90 1.12
N LEU A 79 -21.63 -12.56 1.08
CA LEU A 79 -22.17 -11.72 2.13
C LEU A 79 -23.57 -11.21 1.78
N GLN A 80 -24.33 -10.82 2.82
CA GLN A 80 -25.66 -10.25 2.65
C GLN A 80 -25.64 -8.70 2.55
N ILE A 81 -24.45 -8.08 2.51
CA ILE A 81 -24.28 -6.65 2.23
C ILE A 81 -24.89 -6.36 0.86
N GLY A 82 -25.76 -5.35 0.77
CA GLY A 82 -26.52 -5.04 -0.44
C GLY A 82 -27.79 -5.88 -0.64
N ARG A 83 -28.05 -6.86 0.25
CA ARG A 83 -29.30 -7.64 0.30
C ARG A 83 -30.13 -7.35 1.56
N GLY A 84 -29.92 -6.19 2.17
CA GLY A 84 -30.61 -5.74 3.37
C GLY A 84 -29.79 -5.80 4.67
N GLU A 85 -28.65 -6.50 4.70
CA GLU A 85 -27.74 -6.45 5.85
C GLU A 85 -26.86 -5.21 5.80
N THR A 86 -26.74 -4.53 6.93
CA THR A 86 -25.88 -3.35 7.05
C THR A 86 -24.40 -3.75 7.23
N ILE A 87 -23.47 -2.86 6.84
CA ILE A 87 -22.03 -3.05 7.10
C ILE A 87 -21.76 -3.22 8.60
N SER A 88 -22.50 -2.48 9.44
CA SER A 88 -22.37 -2.57 10.90
C SER A 88 -22.79 -3.96 11.45
N ASP A 89 -23.81 -4.57 10.89
CA ASP A 89 -24.26 -5.91 11.32
C ASP A 89 -23.29 -6.99 10.84
N THR A 90 -22.84 -6.89 9.58
CA THR A 90 -21.79 -7.77 9.04
C THR A 90 -20.50 -7.66 9.89
N ALA A 91 -20.09 -6.46 10.30
CA ALA A 91 -18.93 -6.26 11.16
C ALA A 91 -19.05 -7.00 12.51
N LYS A 92 -20.23 -6.92 13.13
CA LYS A 92 -20.52 -7.62 14.40
C LYS A 92 -20.53 -9.15 14.22
N ILE A 93 -21.16 -9.64 13.15
CA ILE A 93 -21.20 -11.07 12.82
C ILE A 93 -19.78 -11.60 12.60
N ILE A 94 -18.98 -10.96 11.75
CA ILE A 94 -17.60 -11.38 11.50
C ILE A 94 -16.79 -11.35 12.80
N SER A 95 -17.00 -10.35 13.66
CA SER A 95 -16.32 -10.25 14.96
C SER A 95 -16.64 -11.41 15.91
N GLY A 96 -17.82 -11.99 15.80
CA GLY A 96 -18.22 -13.14 16.60
C GLY A 96 -17.53 -14.47 16.18
N PHE A 97 -17.06 -14.54 14.94
CA PHE A 97 -16.46 -15.77 14.39
C PHE A 97 -14.95 -15.67 14.15
N CYS A 98 -14.43 -14.46 13.91
CA CYS A 98 -13.06 -14.24 13.48
C CYS A 98 -12.26 -13.43 14.50
N SER A 99 -10.93 -13.48 14.39
CA SER A 99 -9.99 -12.76 15.26
C SER A 99 -9.34 -11.55 14.56
N ALA A 100 -9.54 -11.39 13.27
CA ALA A 100 -9.17 -10.23 12.47
C ALA A 100 -9.95 -10.24 11.14
N LEU A 101 -10.06 -9.08 10.50
CA LEU A 101 -10.68 -8.88 9.20
C LEU A 101 -9.73 -8.12 8.28
N ILE A 102 -9.41 -8.68 7.12
CA ILE A 102 -8.67 -8.03 6.05
C ILE A 102 -9.69 -7.66 4.96
N VAL A 103 -9.73 -6.37 4.57
CA VAL A 103 -10.75 -5.84 3.64
C VAL A 103 -10.10 -5.25 2.41
N ARG A 104 -10.62 -5.58 1.24
CA ARG A 104 -10.33 -4.91 -0.02
C ARG A 104 -11.66 -4.55 -0.70
N THR A 105 -11.97 -3.28 -0.78
CA THR A 105 -13.24 -2.76 -1.30
C THR A 105 -13.04 -1.52 -2.15
N PHE A 106 -14.13 -0.85 -2.54
CA PHE A 106 -14.10 0.41 -3.27
C PHE A 106 -14.05 1.59 -2.30
N ALA A 107 -15.12 1.82 -1.57
CA ALA A 107 -15.27 3.00 -0.74
C ALA A 107 -14.46 2.90 0.57
N GLN A 108 -13.75 3.97 0.91
CA GLN A 108 -13.09 4.08 2.21
C GLN A 108 -14.10 4.09 3.37
N SER A 109 -15.29 4.66 3.15
CA SER A 109 -16.38 4.67 4.13
C SER A 109 -16.78 3.27 4.61
N ASP A 110 -16.73 2.26 3.73
CA ASP A 110 -17.06 0.87 4.10
C ASP A 110 -16.05 0.33 5.11
N VAL A 111 -14.76 0.61 4.88
CA VAL A 111 -13.68 0.21 5.78
C VAL A 111 -13.77 0.95 7.12
N ASP A 112 -14.13 2.24 7.09
CA ASP A 112 -14.33 3.05 8.30
C ASP A 112 -15.50 2.51 9.13
N GLU A 113 -16.60 2.14 8.48
CA GLU A 113 -17.77 1.58 9.15
C GLU A 113 -17.46 0.18 9.73
N LEU A 114 -16.77 -0.68 8.98
CA LEU A 114 -16.27 -1.95 9.48
C LEU A 114 -15.37 -1.76 10.71
N GLY A 115 -14.40 -0.84 10.64
CA GLY A 115 -13.51 -0.52 11.77
C GLY A 115 -14.23 0.03 13.00
N LYS A 116 -15.29 0.81 12.79
CA LYS A 116 -16.10 1.38 13.86
C LYS A 116 -16.89 0.31 14.63
N TYR A 117 -17.46 -0.67 13.93
CA TYR A 117 -18.38 -1.63 14.54
C TYR A 117 -17.76 -3.01 14.82
N ALA A 118 -16.64 -3.36 14.20
CA ALA A 118 -15.92 -4.57 14.54
C ALA A 118 -15.24 -4.47 15.91
N SER A 119 -15.31 -5.54 16.71
CA SER A 119 -14.56 -5.67 17.96
C SER A 119 -13.17 -6.30 17.76
N ILE A 120 -12.87 -6.75 16.56
CA ILE A 120 -11.61 -7.34 16.13
C ILE A 120 -10.82 -6.35 15.25
N PRO A 121 -9.50 -6.53 15.07
CA PRO A 121 -8.72 -5.72 14.14
C PRO A 121 -9.25 -5.75 12.71
N VAL A 122 -9.38 -4.58 12.09
CA VAL A 122 -9.73 -4.40 10.68
C VAL A 122 -8.51 -3.83 9.93
N ILE A 123 -8.14 -4.47 8.82
CA ILE A 123 -6.98 -4.13 8.00
C ILE A 123 -7.44 -3.76 6.60
N ASN A 124 -7.23 -2.51 6.21
CA ASN A 124 -7.42 -2.05 4.84
C ASN A 124 -6.33 -2.62 3.93
N ALA A 125 -6.71 -3.54 3.04
CA ALA A 125 -5.81 -4.08 2.03
C ALA A 125 -5.87 -3.33 0.69
N LEU A 126 -6.87 -2.50 0.48
CA LEU A 126 -7.03 -1.47 -0.57
C LEU A 126 -8.44 -0.88 -0.52
N THR A 127 -8.52 0.44 -0.71
CA THR A 127 -9.70 1.18 -1.15
C THR A 127 -9.34 2.08 -2.34
N ASP A 128 -10.32 2.82 -2.87
CA ASP A 128 -10.07 3.83 -3.92
C ASP A 128 -9.28 5.05 -3.39
N ASP A 129 -9.17 5.21 -2.06
CA ASP A 129 -8.46 6.31 -1.44
C ASP A 129 -7.05 5.93 -0.95
N ASP A 130 -6.81 4.68 -0.53
CA ASP A 130 -5.56 4.29 0.12
C ASP A 130 -5.22 2.79 -0.07
N HIS A 131 -3.92 2.48 0.00
CA HIS A 131 -3.42 1.11 -0.06
C HIS A 131 -2.31 0.84 0.98
N PRO A 132 -2.58 0.91 2.29
CA PRO A 132 -1.55 0.89 3.33
C PRO A 132 -0.70 -0.38 3.33
N THR A 133 -1.28 -1.55 3.04
CA THR A 133 -0.52 -2.82 2.98
C THR A 133 0.45 -2.88 1.80
N GLN A 134 0.22 -2.13 0.72
CA GLN A 134 1.17 -2.01 -0.39
C GLN A 134 2.38 -1.18 0.06
N LEU A 135 2.12 -0.02 0.66
CA LEU A 135 3.19 0.89 1.06
C LEU A 135 4.15 0.29 2.09
N LEU A 136 3.64 -0.55 3.00
CA LEU A 136 4.51 -1.31 3.89
C LEU A 136 5.47 -2.24 3.12
N ALA A 137 4.99 -2.91 2.07
CA ALA A 137 5.82 -3.76 1.23
C ALA A 137 6.85 -2.96 0.41
N ASP A 138 6.44 -1.78 -0.06
CA ASP A 138 7.29 -0.87 -0.81
C ASP A 138 8.43 -0.33 0.03
N TRP A 139 8.12 0.15 1.24
CA TRP A 139 9.13 0.66 2.18
C TRP A 139 10.06 -0.45 2.69
N LEU A 140 9.57 -1.67 2.87
CA LEU A 140 10.44 -2.80 3.16
C LEU A 140 11.43 -3.07 2.02
N THR A 141 10.97 -2.97 0.77
CA THR A 141 11.83 -3.14 -0.42
C THR A 141 12.87 -2.03 -0.51
N ILE A 142 12.47 -0.78 -0.24
CA ILE A 142 13.38 0.37 -0.16
C ILE A 142 14.44 0.15 0.94
N HIS A 143 14.03 -0.27 2.15
CA HIS A 143 14.96 -0.54 3.25
C HIS A 143 15.90 -1.70 2.96
N GLU A 144 15.45 -2.75 2.27
CA GLU A 144 16.35 -3.83 1.85
C GLU A 144 17.41 -3.37 0.85
N ARG A 145 17.06 -2.42 -0.02
CA ARG A 145 17.97 -1.92 -1.05
C ARG A 145 18.94 -0.85 -0.54
N PHE A 146 18.44 0.08 0.26
CA PHE A 146 19.16 1.30 0.62
C PHE A 146 19.48 1.42 2.12
N GLY A 147 19.03 0.49 2.94
CA GLY A 147 19.12 0.60 4.40
C GLY A 147 18.02 1.48 4.99
N LYS A 148 18.12 1.75 6.30
CA LYS A 148 17.12 2.53 7.03
C LYS A 148 17.35 4.04 6.94
N ASP A 149 18.60 4.46 6.77
CA ASP A 149 18.94 5.87 6.55
C ASP A 149 18.72 6.23 5.10
N LEU A 150 17.64 6.94 4.86
CA LEU A 150 17.23 7.37 3.53
C LEU A 150 17.57 8.85 3.26
N LYS A 151 18.35 9.48 4.13
CA LYS A 151 18.75 10.89 4.00
C LYS A 151 19.44 11.15 2.66
N GLY A 152 19.00 12.21 1.97
CA GLY A 152 19.53 12.62 0.67
C GLY A 152 19.08 11.75 -0.51
N ARG A 153 18.19 10.76 -0.29
CA ARG A 153 17.61 9.95 -1.35
C ARG A 153 16.24 10.47 -1.77
N LYS A 154 16.08 10.64 -3.07
CA LYS A 154 14.80 11.02 -3.70
C LYS A 154 14.06 9.79 -4.19
N PHE A 155 12.77 9.71 -3.88
CA PHE A 155 11.86 8.65 -4.27
C PHE A 155 10.71 9.22 -5.07
N SER A 156 10.60 8.86 -6.34
CA SER A 156 9.67 9.48 -7.27
C SER A 156 8.58 8.52 -7.70
N TYR A 157 7.33 8.97 -7.58
CA TYR A 157 6.18 8.34 -8.21
C TYR A 157 5.87 9.11 -9.51
N ILE A 158 5.66 8.39 -10.62
CA ILE A 158 5.42 8.99 -11.94
C ILE A 158 4.21 8.30 -12.58
N GLY A 159 3.14 9.05 -12.86
CA GLY A 159 1.91 8.51 -13.46
C GLY A 159 0.65 9.17 -12.96
N ASP A 160 -0.41 8.38 -12.76
CA ASP A 160 -1.71 8.85 -12.27
C ASP A 160 -1.69 9.15 -10.77
N GLY A 161 -2.30 10.27 -10.37
CA GLY A 161 -2.42 10.68 -8.96
C GLY A 161 -3.45 9.87 -8.16
N ASN A 162 -3.47 8.56 -8.32
CA ASN A 162 -4.41 7.62 -7.76
C ASN A 162 -4.20 7.35 -6.25
N ASN A 163 -4.86 6.30 -5.72
CA ASN A 163 -4.74 5.89 -4.32
C ASN A 163 -3.31 5.46 -3.94
N VAL A 164 -2.54 4.88 -4.86
CA VAL A 164 -1.14 4.50 -4.60
C VAL A 164 -0.25 5.73 -4.49
N ALA A 165 -0.42 6.73 -5.38
CA ALA A 165 0.26 8.01 -5.29
C ALA A 165 -0.07 8.74 -3.97
N SER A 166 -1.34 8.71 -3.57
CA SER A 166 -1.83 9.26 -2.30
C SER A 166 -1.16 8.60 -1.09
N ALA A 167 -1.16 7.29 -1.05
CA ALA A 167 -0.52 6.51 0.01
C ALA A 167 1.02 6.72 0.02
N TRP A 168 1.65 6.85 -1.16
CA TRP A 168 3.07 7.14 -1.31
C TRP A 168 3.48 8.47 -0.67
N LEU A 169 2.68 9.52 -0.87
CA LEU A 169 2.88 10.83 -0.24
C LEU A 169 2.82 10.74 1.29
N ILE A 170 1.79 10.11 1.83
CA ILE A 170 1.59 9.97 3.29
C ILE A 170 2.70 9.13 3.92
N MET A 171 3.04 7.99 3.33
CA MET A 171 4.09 7.12 3.83
C MET A 171 5.46 7.82 3.78
N GLY A 172 5.80 8.47 2.67
CA GLY A 172 7.05 9.21 2.53
C GLY A 172 7.16 10.37 3.50
N ALA A 173 6.08 11.12 3.68
CA ALA A 173 6.00 12.18 4.67
C ALA A 173 6.22 11.64 6.09
N THR A 174 5.56 10.53 6.45
CA THR A 174 5.71 9.90 7.78
C THR A 174 7.14 9.41 8.03
N MET A 175 7.78 8.85 7.01
CA MET A 175 9.16 8.32 7.11
C MET A 175 10.25 9.40 7.08
N GLY A 176 9.90 10.66 6.81
CA GLY A 176 10.87 11.75 6.69
C GLY A 176 11.68 11.69 5.38
N ALA A 177 11.12 11.13 4.32
CA ALA A 177 11.79 10.95 3.04
C ALA A 177 11.60 12.15 2.10
N HIS A 178 12.47 12.28 1.08
CA HIS A 178 12.24 13.17 -0.05
C HIS A 178 11.41 12.44 -1.10
N VAL A 179 10.14 12.83 -1.25
CA VAL A 179 9.17 12.22 -2.17
C VAL A 179 8.71 13.22 -3.22
N VAL A 180 8.78 12.80 -4.47
CA VAL A 180 8.28 13.55 -5.62
C VAL A 180 7.16 12.76 -6.28
N VAL A 181 6.05 13.43 -6.59
CA VAL A 181 4.96 12.86 -7.38
C VAL A 181 4.78 13.67 -8.66
N ALA A 182 5.04 13.03 -9.80
CA ALA A 182 4.88 13.62 -11.12
C ALA A 182 3.62 13.10 -11.81
N THR A 183 2.68 14.01 -12.12
CA THR A 183 1.41 13.70 -12.77
C THR A 183 1.06 14.78 -13.82
N PRO A 184 0.15 14.51 -14.76
CA PRO A 184 -0.30 15.54 -15.71
C PRO A 184 -0.96 16.75 -15.04
N GLY A 185 -1.33 16.64 -13.77
CA GLY A 185 -2.09 17.69 -13.08
C GLY A 185 -3.61 17.59 -13.31
N GLY A 186 -4.33 18.61 -12.85
CA GLY A 186 -5.79 18.67 -12.98
C GLY A 186 -6.48 17.46 -12.32
N LYS A 187 -7.36 16.80 -13.06
CA LYS A 187 -8.09 15.62 -12.57
C LYS A 187 -7.21 14.37 -12.33
N TRP A 188 -5.98 14.39 -12.84
CA TRP A 188 -4.99 13.32 -12.68
C TRP A 188 -3.99 13.60 -11.56
N ALA A 189 -4.14 14.70 -10.84
CA ALA A 189 -3.33 15.02 -9.67
C ALA A 189 -3.82 14.27 -8.41
N PRO A 190 -2.95 14.02 -7.43
CA PRO A 190 -3.39 13.59 -6.11
C PRO A 190 -4.38 14.59 -5.51
N LYS A 191 -5.35 14.11 -4.71
CA LYS A 191 -6.32 14.96 -4.04
C LYS A 191 -5.61 16.03 -3.20
N THR A 192 -6.01 17.30 -3.33
CA THR A 192 -5.43 18.41 -2.58
C THR A 192 -5.43 18.18 -1.07
N SER A 193 -6.46 17.53 -0.55
CA SER A 193 -6.54 17.15 0.88
C SER A 193 -5.41 16.23 1.30
N VAL A 194 -5.02 15.25 0.46
CA VAL A 194 -3.92 14.32 0.72
C VAL A 194 -2.57 15.05 0.65
N VAL A 195 -2.38 15.90 -0.35
CA VAL A 195 -1.15 16.72 -0.46
C VAL A 195 -0.98 17.60 0.77
N ASN A 196 -2.04 18.29 1.20
CA ASN A 196 -2.01 19.12 2.41
C ASN A 196 -1.69 18.28 3.66
N GLN A 197 -2.30 17.11 3.81
CA GLN A 197 -2.00 16.19 4.91
C GLN A 197 -0.53 15.75 4.90
N ALA A 198 0.02 15.40 3.74
CA ALA A 198 1.43 15.03 3.59
C ALA A 198 2.37 16.19 3.98
N LEU A 199 2.05 17.42 3.56
CA LEU A 199 2.82 18.61 3.92
C LEU A 199 2.78 18.89 5.43
N GLU A 200 1.64 18.71 6.09
CA GLU A 200 1.53 18.87 7.56
C GLU A 200 2.36 17.79 8.31
N ILE A 201 2.36 16.56 7.81
CA ILE A 201 3.21 15.49 8.36
C ILE A 201 4.69 15.85 8.13
N ALA A 202 5.04 16.32 6.94
CA ALA A 202 6.40 16.68 6.55
C ALA A 202 7.02 17.77 7.44
N LYS A 203 6.23 18.76 7.89
CA LYS A 203 6.69 19.79 8.85
C LYS A 203 7.24 19.19 10.15
N ARG A 204 6.70 18.04 10.57
CA ARG A 204 7.10 17.37 11.81
C ARG A 204 8.20 16.33 11.60
N SER A 205 8.18 15.65 10.47
CA SER A 205 9.11 14.56 10.16
C SER A 205 10.40 15.02 9.48
N GLY A 206 10.41 16.26 8.93
CA GLY A 206 11.51 16.76 8.11
C GLY A 206 11.52 16.22 6.67
N ALA A 207 10.44 15.59 6.23
CA ALA A 207 10.29 15.13 4.85
C ALA A 207 10.25 16.30 3.85
N GLN A 208 10.63 16.01 2.61
CA GLN A 208 10.47 16.92 1.47
C GLN A 208 9.41 16.33 0.54
N ILE A 209 8.35 17.10 0.25
CA ILE A 209 7.22 16.68 -0.59
C ILE A 209 7.13 17.63 -1.78
N GLU A 210 7.21 17.06 -2.98
CA GLU A 210 7.12 17.81 -4.23
C GLU A 210 6.05 17.21 -5.14
N ILE A 211 5.23 18.08 -5.76
CA ILE A 211 4.29 17.72 -6.82
C ILE A 211 4.71 18.48 -8.09
N THR A 212 4.82 17.77 -9.19
CA THR A 212 5.28 18.35 -10.46
C THR A 212 4.52 17.77 -11.65
N SER A 213 4.52 18.47 -12.77
CA SER A 213 4.10 17.95 -14.08
C SER A 213 5.28 17.59 -14.99
N ASP A 214 6.51 17.58 -14.46
CA ASP A 214 7.72 17.24 -15.21
C ASP A 214 8.25 15.87 -14.74
N ALA A 215 7.97 14.82 -15.53
CA ALA A 215 8.43 13.46 -15.28
C ALA A 215 9.96 13.35 -15.31
N LYS A 216 10.66 14.14 -16.16
CA LYS A 216 12.12 14.13 -16.26
C LYS A 216 12.77 14.75 -15.03
N ALA A 217 12.25 15.88 -14.56
CA ALA A 217 12.69 16.50 -13.32
C ALA A 217 12.50 15.56 -12.11
N ALA A 218 11.34 14.88 -12.05
CA ALA A 218 11.08 13.88 -11.02
C ALA A 218 12.08 12.71 -11.08
N ALA A 219 12.39 12.18 -12.26
CA ALA A 219 13.32 11.06 -12.43
C ALA A 219 14.77 11.44 -12.19
N THR A 220 15.18 12.68 -12.50
CA THR A 220 16.58 13.12 -12.39
C THR A 220 17.11 12.95 -10.96
N GLY A 221 18.12 12.10 -10.78
CA GLY A 221 18.74 11.83 -9.49
C GLY A 221 17.88 10.99 -8.51
N ALA A 222 16.76 10.42 -8.94
CA ALA A 222 15.92 9.58 -8.10
C ALA A 222 16.61 8.25 -7.75
N SER A 223 16.46 7.80 -6.51
CA SER A 223 16.91 6.48 -6.04
C SER A 223 15.88 5.38 -6.35
N ALA A 224 14.61 5.73 -6.41
CA ALA A 224 13.56 4.82 -6.89
C ALA A 224 12.58 5.57 -7.79
N ILE A 225 12.15 4.90 -8.86
CA ILE A 225 10.98 5.28 -9.65
C ILE A 225 9.87 4.27 -9.38
N TYR A 226 8.71 4.78 -9.03
CA TYR A 226 7.49 4.03 -8.83
C TYR A 226 6.44 4.45 -9.85
N THR A 227 5.71 3.51 -10.42
CA THR A 227 4.50 3.78 -11.19
C THR A 227 3.42 2.75 -10.91
N ASP A 228 2.21 3.03 -11.35
CA ASP A 228 1.06 2.14 -11.27
C ASP A 228 0.28 2.18 -12.58
N VAL A 229 -0.62 1.21 -12.76
CA VAL A 229 -1.50 1.17 -13.94
C VAL A 229 -2.25 2.48 -14.13
N TRP A 230 -2.39 2.90 -15.36
CA TRP A 230 -3.17 4.10 -15.68
C TRP A 230 -4.67 3.85 -15.54
N MET A 231 -5.15 2.68 -15.98
CA MET A 231 -6.56 2.30 -15.82
C MET A 231 -6.74 1.43 -14.58
N SER A 232 -7.37 1.97 -13.57
CA SER A 232 -7.71 1.26 -12.34
C SER A 232 -9.01 0.45 -12.49
N MET A 233 -9.18 -0.57 -11.65
CA MET A 233 -10.45 -1.29 -11.58
C MET A 233 -11.55 -0.36 -11.07
N GLY A 234 -12.54 -0.10 -11.92
CA GLY A 234 -13.65 0.83 -11.65
C GLY A 234 -13.59 2.12 -12.45
N ASP A 235 -12.49 2.39 -13.19
CA ASP A 235 -12.44 3.51 -14.12
C ASP A 235 -13.39 3.29 -15.30
N SER A 236 -13.99 4.39 -15.78
CA SER A 236 -14.89 4.34 -16.94
C SER A 236 -14.10 4.10 -18.23
N GLU A 237 -14.57 3.19 -19.08
CA GLU A 237 -13.98 2.98 -20.41
C GLU A 237 -14.14 4.21 -21.31
N SER A 238 -15.15 5.05 -21.07
CA SER A 238 -15.32 6.31 -21.79
C SER A 238 -14.18 7.30 -21.56
N ASP A 239 -13.54 7.27 -20.39
CA ASP A 239 -12.45 8.19 -20.04
C ASP A 239 -11.07 7.64 -20.42
N ARG A 240 -11.00 6.39 -20.88
CA ARG A 240 -9.77 5.68 -21.19
C ARG A 240 -8.87 6.45 -22.18
N ALA A 241 -9.42 6.89 -23.30
CA ALA A 241 -8.63 7.55 -24.34
C ALA A 241 -8.02 8.88 -23.85
N GLU A 242 -8.79 9.68 -23.12
CA GLU A 242 -8.31 10.92 -22.52
C GLU A 242 -7.23 10.67 -21.47
N LYS A 243 -7.45 9.70 -20.61
CA LYS A 243 -6.51 9.33 -19.54
C LYS A 243 -5.19 8.83 -20.11
N ILE A 244 -5.22 7.94 -21.10
CA ILE A 244 -4.03 7.43 -21.79
C ILE A 244 -3.28 8.58 -22.47
N ALA A 245 -3.97 9.46 -23.20
CA ALA A 245 -3.34 10.60 -23.86
C ALA A 245 -2.63 11.54 -22.86
N ALA A 246 -3.26 11.81 -21.72
CA ALA A 246 -2.68 12.64 -20.67
C ALA A 246 -1.46 11.97 -19.99
N LEU A 247 -1.50 10.65 -19.77
CA LEU A 247 -0.47 9.93 -19.04
C LEU A 247 0.68 9.40 -19.91
N THR A 248 0.51 9.33 -21.24
CA THR A 248 1.57 8.87 -22.16
C THR A 248 2.93 9.58 -21.93
N PRO A 249 3.01 10.91 -21.69
CA PRO A 249 4.29 11.59 -21.38
C PRO A 249 4.92 11.17 -20.04
N PHE A 250 4.18 10.45 -19.19
CA PHE A 250 4.59 9.95 -17.87
C PHE A 250 4.92 8.45 -17.88
N ALA A 251 4.98 7.80 -19.04
CA ALA A 251 5.42 6.42 -19.15
C ALA A 251 6.85 6.26 -18.67
N VAL A 252 7.11 5.24 -17.84
CA VAL A 252 8.46 4.96 -17.35
C VAL A 252 9.20 4.12 -18.39
N THR A 253 10.07 4.78 -19.13
CA THR A 253 10.90 4.18 -20.19
C THR A 253 12.36 4.05 -19.76
N ASP A 254 13.17 3.34 -20.54
CA ASP A 254 14.61 3.23 -20.29
C ASP A 254 15.31 4.60 -20.34
N GLU A 255 14.86 5.50 -21.23
CA GLU A 255 15.37 6.90 -21.30
C GLU A 255 15.10 7.65 -19.99
N LEU A 256 13.93 7.47 -19.39
CA LEU A 256 13.59 8.08 -18.11
C LEU A 256 14.44 7.47 -16.98
N MET A 257 14.65 6.15 -17.00
CA MET A 257 15.50 5.44 -16.02
C MET A 257 16.98 5.81 -16.12
N LYS A 258 17.47 6.29 -17.26
CA LYS A 258 18.85 6.80 -17.41
C LYS A 258 19.12 8.10 -16.63
N LEU A 259 18.06 8.86 -16.29
CA LEU A 259 18.17 10.09 -15.51
C LEU A 259 18.35 9.83 -14.01
N THR A 260 18.08 8.62 -13.56
CA THR A 260 18.16 8.22 -12.15
C THR A 260 19.59 7.97 -11.70
N VAL A 261 19.84 7.86 -10.40
CA VAL A 261 21.15 7.46 -9.88
C VAL A 261 21.53 6.04 -10.32
N LYS A 262 22.83 5.73 -10.32
CA LYS A 262 23.36 4.45 -10.81
C LYS A 262 22.74 3.23 -10.11
N ASP A 263 22.56 3.30 -8.80
CA ASP A 263 22.05 2.23 -7.94
C ASP A 263 20.51 2.28 -7.77
N SER A 264 19.80 3.05 -8.60
CA SER A 264 18.35 3.19 -8.55
C SER A 264 17.60 1.88 -8.80
N ILE A 265 16.36 1.85 -8.32
CA ILE A 265 15.41 0.74 -8.54
C ILE A 265 14.14 1.21 -9.24
N PHE A 266 13.50 0.29 -9.96
CA PHE A 266 12.15 0.46 -10.49
C PHE A 266 11.17 -0.36 -9.67
N MET A 267 10.02 0.23 -9.32
CA MET A 267 8.97 -0.33 -8.48
C MET A 267 7.60 -0.21 -9.15
N HIS A 268 6.73 -1.18 -8.89
CA HIS A 268 5.35 -1.22 -9.38
C HIS A 268 4.52 -2.17 -8.51
N CYS A 269 3.31 -1.76 -8.10
CA CYS A 269 2.45 -2.62 -7.27
C CYS A 269 1.88 -3.86 -8.00
N LEU A 270 1.96 -3.87 -9.33
CA LEU A 270 1.37 -4.89 -10.21
C LEU A 270 -0.18 -5.00 -10.10
N PRO A 271 -0.90 -5.42 -11.16
CA PRO A 271 -0.37 -5.84 -12.48
C PRO A 271 0.22 -4.65 -13.24
N ALA A 272 1.00 -4.90 -14.28
CA ALA A 272 1.57 -3.86 -15.12
C ALA A 272 1.20 -4.09 -16.58
N HIS A 273 0.99 -3.01 -17.34
CA HIS A 273 0.73 -3.04 -18.78
C HIS A 273 1.97 -2.56 -19.52
N ARG A 274 2.78 -3.52 -19.97
CA ARG A 274 3.98 -3.22 -20.77
C ARG A 274 3.62 -2.49 -22.04
N GLY A 275 4.28 -1.35 -22.28
CA GLY A 275 3.99 -0.46 -23.41
C GLY A 275 2.95 0.63 -23.10
N GLU A 276 2.34 0.62 -21.90
CA GLU A 276 1.54 1.73 -21.37
C GLU A 276 2.35 2.48 -20.30
N GLU A 277 2.07 2.29 -19.01
CA GLU A 277 2.72 3.01 -17.90
C GLU A 277 4.21 2.67 -17.74
N VAL A 278 4.65 1.54 -18.25
CA VAL A 278 6.05 1.10 -18.18
C VAL A 278 6.47 0.31 -19.41
N SER A 279 7.70 0.52 -19.90
CA SER A 279 8.25 -0.30 -20.98
C SER A 279 8.69 -1.69 -20.47
N ALA A 280 8.72 -2.68 -21.37
CA ALA A 280 9.16 -4.03 -21.05
C ALA A 280 10.61 -4.07 -20.53
N GLU A 281 11.49 -3.26 -21.15
CA GLU A 281 12.91 -3.18 -20.80
C GLU A 281 13.12 -2.70 -19.37
N VAL A 282 12.23 -1.83 -18.85
CA VAL A 282 12.30 -1.33 -17.49
C VAL A 282 11.78 -2.36 -16.49
N ILE A 283 10.56 -2.87 -16.68
CA ILE A 283 9.94 -3.76 -15.70
C ILE A 283 10.61 -5.13 -15.63
N ASP A 284 11.12 -5.63 -16.76
CA ASP A 284 11.84 -6.91 -16.85
C ASP A 284 13.38 -6.72 -16.72
N GLY A 285 13.82 -5.47 -16.57
CA GLY A 285 15.23 -5.08 -16.50
C GLY A 285 15.87 -5.29 -15.11
N LYS A 286 17.21 -5.12 -15.07
CA LYS A 286 18.02 -5.37 -13.85
C LYS A 286 17.73 -4.44 -12.68
N LYS A 287 17.17 -3.25 -12.93
CA LYS A 287 16.78 -2.29 -11.88
C LYS A 287 15.40 -2.60 -11.28
N SER A 288 14.63 -3.47 -11.91
CA SER A 288 13.28 -3.83 -11.45
C SER A 288 13.35 -4.70 -10.20
N VAL A 289 12.60 -4.30 -9.17
CA VAL A 289 12.45 -5.05 -7.92
C VAL A 289 10.99 -5.49 -7.67
N VAL A 290 10.14 -5.43 -8.70
CA VAL A 290 8.69 -5.66 -8.60
C VAL A 290 8.33 -7.02 -8.01
N TRP A 291 9.09 -8.08 -8.30
CA TRP A 291 8.86 -9.41 -7.76
C TRP A 291 9.21 -9.49 -6.27
N ARG A 292 10.28 -8.81 -5.85
CA ARG A 292 10.66 -8.71 -4.43
C ARG A 292 9.64 -7.89 -3.66
N GLN A 293 9.19 -6.79 -4.22
CA GLN A 293 8.13 -5.94 -3.71
C GLN A 293 6.82 -6.75 -3.53
N ALA A 294 6.40 -7.50 -4.56
CA ALA A 294 5.21 -8.37 -4.49
C ALA A 294 5.36 -9.46 -3.40
N PHE A 295 6.55 -10.06 -3.25
CA PHE A 295 6.85 -11.01 -2.17
C PHE A 295 6.67 -10.39 -0.79
N HIS A 296 7.07 -9.13 -0.62
CA HIS A 296 6.95 -8.44 0.67
C HIS A 296 5.52 -8.17 1.10
N ARG A 297 4.54 -8.19 0.19
CA ARG A 297 3.11 -8.14 0.55
C ARG A 297 2.75 -9.19 1.61
N ARG A 298 3.25 -10.41 1.46
CA ARG A 298 3.04 -11.47 2.45
C ARG A 298 3.73 -11.16 3.78
N THR A 299 5.00 -10.76 3.74
CA THR A 299 5.79 -10.58 4.97
C THR A 299 5.29 -9.42 5.81
N THR A 300 4.85 -8.34 5.18
CA THR A 300 4.30 -7.17 5.87
C THR A 300 2.90 -7.40 6.41
N ILE A 301 2.02 -8.10 5.68
CA ILE A 301 0.72 -8.51 6.21
C ILE A 301 0.91 -9.47 7.39
N GLN A 302 1.90 -10.39 7.32
CA GLN A 302 2.23 -11.29 8.43
C GLN A 302 2.70 -10.50 9.68
N ALA A 303 3.57 -9.50 9.51
CA ALA A 303 4.02 -8.64 10.59
C ALA A 303 2.88 -7.79 11.18
N LEU A 304 2.03 -7.24 10.32
CA LEU A 304 0.87 -6.44 10.72
C LEU A 304 -0.11 -7.26 11.57
N LEU A 305 -0.53 -8.44 11.11
CA LEU A 305 -1.37 -9.35 11.87
C LEU A 305 -0.73 -9.74 13.21
N TYR A 306 0.58 -10.02 13.21
CA TYR A 306 1.32 -10.38 14.43
C TYR A 306 1.26 -9.26 15.46
N HIS A 307 1.50 -8.00 15.08
CA HIS A 307 1.54 -6.87 16.01
C HIS A 307 0.14 -6.39 16.41
N LEU A 308 -0.83 -6.33 15.51
CA LEU A 308 -2.22 -5.98 15.85
C LEU A 308 -2.82 -6.97 16.85
N THR A 309 -2.58 -8.27 16.68
CA THR A 309 -3.09 -9.28 17.62
C THR A 309 -2.40 -9.26 18.98
N LYS A 310 -1.24 -8.60 19.11
CA LYS A 310 -0.53 -8.37 20.39
C LYS A 310 -0.82 -7.01 21.02
N GLY A 311 -1.35 -6.07 20.26
CA GLY A 311 -1.56 -4.70 20.70
C GLY A 311 -0.26 -3.89 20.88
N ASP A 312 0.76 -4.16 20.05
CA ASP A 312 2.07 -3.50 20.13
C ASP A 312 2.17 -2.19 19.34
N LEU A 313 1.22 -1.93 18.42
CA LEU A 313 1.19 -0.71 17.62
C LEU A 313 0.49 0.42 18.36
N MET A 314 1.01 1.64 18.25
CA MET A 314 0.50 2.80 18.99
C MET A 314 -0.26 3.78 18.12
N GLY A 315 -0.07 3.75 16.81
CA GLY A 315 -0.70 4.69 15.87
C GLY A 315 -0.11 6.10 15.91
N ASN A 316 -0.65 6.95 15.04
CA ASN A 316 -0.45 8.39 15.12
C ASN A 316 -1.41 8.98 16.16
N LYS A 317 -0.87 9.86 17.02
CA LYS A 317 -1.64 10.61 18.02
C LYS A 317 -2.11 11.94 17.44
#